data_f5bea97a45ee286c0348847a93071c99
#
_entry.id   f5bea97a45ee286c0348847a93071c99
#
_cell.length_a   1.000
_cell.length_b   1.000
_cell.length_c   1.000
_cell.angle_alpha   90.00
_cell.angle_beta   90.00
_cell.angle_gamma   90.00
#
_symmetry.space_group_name_H-M   'P 1'
#
loop_
_entity.id
_entity.type
_entity.pdbx_description
1 polymer ?
#
loop_
_entity_poly.entity_id
_entity_poly.type
_entity_poly.pdbx_seq_one_letter_code
_entity_poly.pdbx_strand_id
1 'polypeptide(L)'
;MSIVRISATTSEKHTVWSGCDVAKATFDAGLWLPLPEGQSRDLRDIPVRTFPRTREGVREFLTWADGLIAPADLLDGSTWTFHAILEHTGRYSEELVVWLLAERPVTRWTLLNPQQAAHFARSLAPRAKTDKTDARALTLYGLERRPACDELISPERAELRDLSRYRTALVEMRTAEKNRAGESNASPLVRQMQQKHIAQLDREIERIEAKMHQLIRKLPDLHPDAELIDSIYGVGFVTAIAVVAELGDLRRFHRARQIAAFVGLCPRTIRSGSSVHPKTRMSKAGEPRLRALLYMCATSALVHNPHMKQVYDRLTAAGKTHMSALGAVMRKLLVLMRALVISGQRYQPDYQPCAIPQKNLGKTTTTTGEKCA
;
A
#
# COMPACT_ATOMS: atom_id res chain seq x y z
N MET A 1 -1.47 -4.95 1.47
CA MET A 1 -2.89 -4.74 1.76
C MET A 1 -3.44 -3.60 0.93
N SER A 2 -4.50 -3.88 0.18
CA SER A 2 -5.07 -2.93 -0.78
C SER A 2 -6.18 -2.13 -0.13
N ILE A 3 -5.96 -0.82 0.01
CA ILE A 3 -6.92 0.11 0.59
C ILE A 3 -7.84 0.60 -0.54
N VAL A 4 -9.09 0.15 -0.57
CA VAL A 4 -10.15 0.75 -1.36
C VAL A 4 -10.81 1.84 -0.50
N ARG A 5 -10.76 3.07 -0.95
CA ARG A 5 -11.41 4.20 -0.26
C ARG A 5 -12.73 4.48 -0.93
N ILE A 6 -13.81 4.14 -0.26
CA ILE A 6 -15.16 4.56 -0.67
C ILE A 6 -15.35 6.00 -0.16
N SER A 7 -15.79 6.89 -1.05
CA SER A 7 -16.22 8.23 -0.65
C SER A 7 -17.48 8.10 0.20
N ALA A 8 -17.40 8.50 1.45
CA ALA A 8 -18.53 8.49 2.37
C ALA A 8 -19.60 9.48 1.90
N THR A 9 -20.66 8.96 1.32
CA THR A 9 -21.92 9.66 1.11
C THR A 9 -22.98 9.02 1.98
N THR A 10 -22.94 9.29 3.29
CA THR A 10 -24.13 9.17 4.17
C THR A 10 -23.80 9.78 5.53
N SER A 11 -24.64 10.65 5.99
CA SER A 11 -24.80 11.22 7.35
C SER A 11 -23.70 10.86 8.36
N GLU A 12 -22.60 11.64 8.38
CA GLU A 12 -21.41 11.41 9.24
C GLU A 12 -21.57 11.91 10.68
N LYS A 13 -22.79 12.24 11.13
CA LYS A 13 -22.98 12.92 12.41
C LYS A 13 -22.63 12.11 13.66
N HIS A 14 -22.61 10.77 13.57
CA HIS A 14 -22.47 9.89 14.74
C HIS A 14 -21.49 8.73 14.53
N THR A 15 -20.22 9.04 14.26
CA THR A 15 -19.17 8.00 14.17
C THR A 15 -18.40 7.92 15.48
N VAL A 16 -18.38 6.75 16.08
CA VAL A 16 -17.49 6.40 17.19
C VAL A 16 -16.17 5.90 16.62
N TRP A 17 -15.10 6.61 16.95
CA TRP A 17 -13.74 6.26 16.51
C TRP A 17 -13.02 5.46 17.58
N SER A 18 -12.46 4.33 17.21
CA SER A 18 -11.62 3.51 18.07
C SER A 18 -10.24 3.33 17.45
N GLY A 19 -9.19 3.60 18.20
CA GLY A 19 -7.81 3.31 17.81
C GLY A 19 -7.34 2.05 18.50
N CYS A 20 -6.86 1.06 17.73
CA CYS A 20 -6.36 -0.20 18.26
C CYS A 20 -4.86 -0.34 17.96
N ASP A 21 -4.04 -0.36 18.99
CA ASP A 21 -2.63 -0.77 18.90
C ASP A 21 -2.52 -2.27 19.16
N VAL A 22 -1.95 -3.02 18.20
CA VAL A 22 -2.05 -4.49 18.16
C VAL A 22 -0.70 -5.13 18.38
N ALA A 23 -0.54 -5.81 19.51
CA ALA A 23 0.61 -6.64 19.86
C ALA A 23 0.34 -8.13 19.62
N LYS A 24 1.33 -8.98 19.88
CA LYS A 24 1.24 -10.44 19.67
C LYS A 24 0.17 -11.11 20.56
N ALA A 25 0.09 -10.75 21.83
CA ALA A 25 -0.80 -11.38 22.81
C ALA A 25 -2.01 -10.52 23.18
N THR A 26 -1.90 -9.22 23.05
CA THR A 26 -2.92 -8.26 23.50
C THR A 26 -3.11 -7.16 22.45
N PHE A 27 -4.15 -6.36 22.62
CA PHE A 27 -4.30 -5.09 21.93
C PHE A 27 -4.85 -4.04 22.90
N ASP A 28 -4.38 -2.81 22.75
CA ASP A 28 -4.88 -1.64 23.46
C ASP A 28 -5.88 -0.91 22.57
N ALA A 29 -7.09 -0.69 23.08
CA ALA A 29 -8.15 0.00 22.36
C ALA A 29 -8.55 1.29 23.06
N GLY A 30 -8.45 2.41 22.34
CA GLY A 30 -9.00 3.69 22.73
C GLY A 30 -10.35 3.94 22.08
N LEU A 31 -11.21 4.72 22.73
CA LEU A 31 -12.54 5.04 22.22
C LEU A 31 -12.81 6.55 22.30
N TRP A 32 -13.16 7.15 21.17
CA TRP A 32 -13.67 8.53 21.15
C TRP A 32 -15.18 8.53 21.11
N LEU A 33 -15.75 9.11 22.15
CA LEU A 33 -17.19 9.38 22.25
C LEU A 33 -17.44 10.82 21.85
N PRO A 34 -18.48 11.12 21.08
CA PRO A 34 -18.91 12.48 20.82
C PRO A 34 -19.12 13.25 22.12
N LEU A 35 -18.79 14.52 22.09
CA LEU A 35 -18.97 15.42 23.22
C LEU A 35 -20.17 16.34 22.95
N PRO A 36 -20.89 16.76 24.00
CA PRO A 36 -21.81 17.89 23.89
C PRO A 36 -21.13 19.13 23.32
N GLU A 37 -21.88 19.97 22.63
CA GLU A 37 -21.34 21.22 22.04
C GLU A 37 -20.68 22.09 23.14
N GLY A 38 -19.47 22.58 22.82
CA GLY A 38 -18.71 23.46 23.73
C GLY A 38 -17.75 22.75 24.69
N GLN A 39 -17.71 21.41 24.72
CA GLN A 39 -16.73 20.67 25.51
C GLN A 39 -15.53 20.26 24.65
N SER A 40 -14.32 20.44 25.20
CA SER A 40 -13.06 19.91 24.63
C SER A 40 -12.52 18.79 25.51
N ARG A 41 -11.90 17.79 24.90
CA ARG A 41 -11.23 16.70 25.61
C ARG A 41 -9.74 16.73 25.36
N ASP A 42 -8.94 16.55 26.42
CA ASP A 42 -7.50 16.28 26.27
C ASP A 42 -7.32 14.85 25.71
N LEU A 43 -6.20 14.62 25.04
CA LEU A 43 -5.78 13.28 24.59
C LEU A 43 -5.79 12.27 25.76
N ARG A 44 -5.48 12.72 26.98
CA ARG A 44 -5.44 11.90 28.21
C ARG A 44 -6.81 11.40 28.63
N ASP A 45 -7.85 12.10 28.26
CA ASP A 45 -9.24 11.78 28.64
C ASP A 45 -9.87 10.73 27.74
N ILE A 46 -9.19 10.35 26.67
CA ILE A 46 -9.62 9.24 25.81
C ILE A 46 -9.49 7.95 26.63
N PRO A 47 -10.61 7.25 26.96
CA PRO A 47 -10.57 5.99 27.67
C PRO A 47 -9.83 4.94 26.83
N VAL A 48 -8.89 4.22 27.47
CA VAL A 48 -8.14 3.14 26.85
C VAL A 48 -8.14 1.94 27.78
N ARG A 49 -8.40 0.76 27.19
CA ARG A 49 -8.33 -0.52 27.89
C ARG A 49 -7.57 -1.55 27.08
N THR A 50 -6.84 -2.43 27.76
CA THR A 50 -6.11 -3.56 27.17
C THR A 50 -6.99 -4.79 27.15
N PHE A 51 -6.97 -5.53 26.03
CA PHE A 51 -7.74 -6.76 25.83
C PHE A 51 -6.82 -7.88 25.32
N PRO A 52 -7.10 -9.15 25.61
CA PRO A 52 -6.45 -10.28 24.97
C PRO A 52 -6.67 -10.25 23.45
N ARG A 53 -5.63 -10.53 22.64
CA ARG A 53 -5.80 -10.69 21.20
C ARG A 53 -6.32 -12.07 20.87
N THR A 54 -7.56 -12.31 21.25
CA THR A 54 -8.36 -13.50 20.99
C THR A 54 -9.76 -13.07 20.56
N ARG A 55 -10.56 -14.02 20.06
CA ARG A 55 -11.95 -13.74 19.68
C ARG A 55 -12.79 -13.33 20.90
N GLU A 56 -12.53 -13.93 22.04
CA GLU A 56 -13.15 -13.57 23.33
C GLU A 56 -12.78 -12.15 23.75
N GLY A 57 -11.50 -11.77 23.62
CA GLY A 57 -11.06 -10.41 23.94
C GLY A 57 -11.68 -9.36 23.01
N VAL A 58 -12.00 -9.71 21.76
CA VAL A 58 -12.79 -8.83 20.87
C VAL A 58 -14.22 -8.65 21.37
N ARG A 59 -14.86 -9.70 21.86
CA ARG A 59 -16.19 -9.59 22.49
C ARG A 59 -16.16 -8.71 23.73
N GLU A 60 -15.16 -8.89 24.59
CA GLU A 60 -14.96 -8.03 25.76
C GLU A 60 -14.77 -6.56 25.37
N PHE A 61 -13.97 -6.31 24.32
CA PHE A 61 -13.77 -4.97 23.79
C PHE A 61 -15.08 -4.35 23.28
N LEU A 62 -15.85 -5.09 22.49
CA LEU A 62 -17.12 -4.59 21.95
C LEU A 62 -18.13 -4.33 23.08
N THR A 63 -18.21 -5.22 24.09
CA THR A 63 -19.05 -5.02 25.29
C THR A 63 -18.62 -3.78 26.07
N TRP A 64 -17.32 -3.57 26.26
CA TRP A 64 -16.81 -2.37 26.92
C TRP A 64 -17.12 -1.10 26.11
N ALA A 65 -16.98 -1.14 24.78
CA ALA A 65 -17.30 -0.02 23.91
C ALA A 65 -18.80 0.32 23.98
N ASP A 66 -19.68 -0.67 23.92
CA ASP A 66 -21.13 -0.50 24.01
C ASP A 66 -21.54 0.09 25.37
N GLY A 67 -20.91 -0.34 26.47
CA GLY A 67 -21.15 0.22 27.80
C GLY A 67 -20.75 1.70 27.93
N LEU A 68 -19.81 2.18 27.12
CA LEU A 68 -19.42 3.59 27.06
C LEU A 68 -20.30 4.40 26.10
N ILE A 69 -20.83 3.76 25.06
CA ILE A 69 -21.68 4.42 24.03
C ILE A 69 -23.12 4.54 24.53
N ALA A 70 -23.67 3.53 25.19
CA ALA A 70 -25.07 3.50 25.62
C ALA A 70 -25.54 4.74 26.41
N PRO A 71 -24.75 5.32 27.34
CA PRO A 71 -25.14 6.56 28.03
C PRO A 71 -25.16 7.78 27.09
N ALA A 72 -24.41 7.76 25.98
CA ALA A 72 -24.37 8.85 24.99
C ALA A 72 -25.52 8.76 23.98
N ASP A 73 -26.05 7.54 23.70
CA ASP A 73 -27.20 7.30 22.82
C ASP A 73 -28.52 7.88 23.35
N LEU A 74 -28.59 8.10 24.66
CA LEU A 74 -29.77 8.66 25.30
C LEU A 74 -30.08 10.11 24.90
N LEU A 75 -29.20 10.75 24.11
CA LEU A 75 -29.35 12.17 23.79
C LEU A 75 -30.18 12.45 22.54
N ASP A 76 -30.32 11.52 21.57
CA ASP A 76 -31.12 11.82 20.35
C ASP A 76 -31.65 10.62 19.53
N GLY A 77 -31.51 9.38 20.00
CA GLY A 77 -32.04 8.17 19.31
C GLY A 77 -31.35 7.84 17.98
N SER A 78 -30.18 8.39 17.72
CA SER A 78 -29.45 8.21 16.46
C SER A 78 -28.62 6.93 16.44
N THR A 79 -28.49 6.30 15.24
CA THR A 79 -27.67 5.12 15.04
C THR A 79 -26.20 5.47 14.91
N TRP A 80 -25.35 4.86 15.74
CA TRP A 80 -23.90 5.07 15.72
C TRP A 80 -23.20 4.16 14.71
N THR A 81 -22.24 4.73 14.00
CA THR A 81 -21.32 3.95 13.17
C THR A 81 -20.00 3.75 13.93
N PHE A 82 -19.60 2.52 14.15
CA PHE A 82 -18.33 2.19 14.79
C PHE A 82 -17.22 2.08 13.74
N HIS A 83 -16.10 2.82 13.92
CA HIS A 83 -14.97 2.79 13.01
C HIS A 83 -13.66 2.55 13.77
N ALA A 84 -13.05 1.38 13.54
CA ALA A 84 -11.78 0.98 14.14
C ALA A 84 -10.60 1.42 13.26
N ILE A 85 -9.63 2.11 13.86
CA ILE A 85 -8.37 2.49 13.24
C ILE A 85 -7.26 1.62 13.84
N LEU A 86 -6.59 0.83 13.02
CA LEU A 86 -5.52 -0.07 13.46
C LEU A 86 -4.22 0.30 12.74
N GLU A 87 -3.09 0.18 13.43
CA GLU A 87 -1.80 0.18 12.75
C GLU A 87 -1.59 -1.14 12.01
N HIS A 88 -1.11 -1.08 10.77
CA HIS A 88 -0.84 -2.27 9.97
C HIS A 88 0.42 -2.98 10.46
N THR A 89 0.28 -3.84 11.46
CA THR A 89 1.34 -4.69 12.03
C THR A 89 1.43 -6.07 11.35
N GLY A 90 0.88 -6.20 10.13
CA GLY A 90 0.84 -7.45 9.38
C GLY A 90 -0.28 -8.37 9.85
N ARG A 91 0.04 -9.67 10.04
CA ARG A 91 -0.95 -10.70 10.35
C ARG A 91 -1.80 -10.38 11.58
N TYR A 92 -1.23 -9.80 12.61
CA TYR A 92 -1.94 -9.58 13.88
C TYR A 92 -3.09 -8.59 13.74
N SER A 93 -2.89 -7.49 13.03
CA SER A 93 -3.95 -6.51 12.76
C SER A 93 -4.98 -7.04 11.77
N GLU A 94 -4.56 -7.85 10.78
CA GLU A 94 -5.50 -8.49 9.83
C GLU A 94 -6.42 -9.50 10.54
N GLU A 95 -5.90 -10.33 11.43
CA GLU A 95 -6.70 -11.28 12.23
C GLU A 95 -7.69 -10.56 13.15
N LEU A 96 -7.25 -9.47 13.80
CA LEU A 96 -8.13 -8.67 14.67
C LEU A 96 -9.32 -8.09 13.90
N VAL A 97 -9.08 -7.58 12.67
CA VAL A 97 -10.15 -7.09 11.79
C VAL A 97 -11.15 -8.20 11.44
N VAL A 98 -10.65 -9.41 11.11
CA VAL A 98 -11.51 -10.55 10.79
C VAL A 98 -12.40 -10.91 11.99
N TRP A 99 -11.86 -10.93 13.21
CA TRP A 99 -12.64 -11.20 14.41
C TRP A 99 -13.62 -10.07 14.73
N LEU A 100 -13.23 -8.81 14.57
CA LEU A 100 -14.13 -7.65 14.74
C LEU A 100 -15.34 -7.75 13.81
N LEU A 101 -15.12 -8.09 12.54
CA LEU A 101 -16.21 -8.22 11.57
C LEU A 101 -17.05 -9.47 11.79
N ALA A 102 -16.47 -10.56 12.32
CA ALA A 102 -17.23 -11.76 12.69
C ALA A 102 -18.20 -11.51 13.86
N GLU A 103 -17.79 -10.67 14.84
CA GLU A 103 -18.63 -10.34 16.00
C GLU A 103 -19.57 -9.14 15.71
N ARG A 104 -19.14 -8.18 14.86
CA ARG A 104 -19.92 -7.00 14.48
C ARG A 104 -19.72 -6.67 13.00
N PRO A 105 -20.50 -7.27 12.08
CA PRO A 105 -20.33 -7.12 10.62
C PRO A 105 -20.42 -5.69 10.09
N VAL A 106 -21.15 -4.81 10.79
CA VAL A 106 -21.31 -3.39 10.41
C VAL A 106 -20.14 -2.50 10.83
N THR A 107 -19.10 -3.05 11.48
CA THR A 107 -17.91 -2.30 11.88
C THR A 107 -17.16 -1.81 10.66
N ARG A 108 -16.94 -0.50 10.59
CA ARG A 108 -15.98 0.10 9.66
C ARG A 108 -14.57 -0.04 10.23
N TRP A 109 -13.57 -0.12 9.37
CA TRP A 109 -12.20 -0.24 9.81
C TRP A 109 -11.23 0.35 8.79
N THR A 110 -10.06 0.75 9.28
CA THR A 110 -8.96 1.24 8.43
C THR A 110 -7.63 0.75 8.99
N LEU A 111 -6.81 0.12 8.14
CA LEU A 111 -5.44 -0.21 8.46
C LEU A 111 -4.51 0.93 8.04
N LEU A 112 -3.94 1.59 9.03
CA LEU A 112 -3.08 2.73 8.83
C LEU A 112 -1.63 2.28 8.58
N ASN A 113 -0.98 2.91 7.60
CA ASN A 113 0.45 2.66 7.38
C ASN A 113 1.25 3.05 8.64
N PRO A 114 2.18 2.20 9.13
CA PRO A 114 2.97 2.46 10.34
C PRO A 114 3.71 3.79 10.32
N GLN A 115 4.22 4.23 9.17
CA GLN A 115 4.86 5.53 9.06
C GLN A 115 3.87 6.69 9.27
N GLN A 116 2.63 6.56 8.77
CA GLN A 116 1.60 7.58 8.98
C GLN A 116 1.16 7.62 10.44
N ALA A 117 0.96 6.46 11.07
CA ALA A 117 0.67 6.35 12.50
C ALA A 117 1.77 7.02 13.34
N ALA A 118 3.03 6.64 13.11
CA ALA A 118 4.18 7.19 13.82
C ALA A 118 4.39 8.71 13.58
N HIS A 119 4.12 9.22 12.37
CA HIS A 119 4.20 10.66 12.10
C HIS A 119 3.11 11.42 12.83
N PHE A 120 1.89 10.90 12.86
CA PHE A 120 0.80 11.53 13.56
C PHE A 120 1.02 11.51 15.08
N ALA A 121 1.40 10.36 15.64
CA ALA A 121 1.70 10.24 17.07
C ALA A 121 2.81 11.22 17.50
N ARG A 122 3.88 11.40 16.70
CA ARG A 122 4.92 12.40 16.97
C ARG A 122 4.42 13.83 16.92
N SER A 123 3.45 14.17 16.07
CA SER A 123 2.89 15.52 15.99
C SER A 123 2.13 15.92 17.25
N LEU A 124 1.66 14.94 18.04
CA LEU A 124 1.01 15.15 19.33
C LEU A 124 2.00 15.42 20.48
N ALA A 125 3.32 15.29 20.21
CA ALA A 125 4.42 15.51 21.17
C ALA A 125 4.22 14.82 22.53
N PRO A 126 3.92 13.51 22.60
CA PRO A 126 3.71 12.82 23.86
C PRO A 126 5.01 12.77 24.65
N ARG A 127 4.93 12.98 25.98
CA ARG A 127 6.09 12.89 26.87
C ARG A 127 6.64 11.48 27.03
N ALA A 128 5.79 10.47 26.81
CA ALA A 128 6.16 9.07 26.90
C ALA A 128 5.47 8.30 25.75
N LYS A 129 6.19 7.33 25.17
CA LYS A 129 5.65 6.38 24.21
C LYS A 129 5.24 5.12 24.98
N THR A 130 3.95 4.77 24.94
CA THR A 130 3.37 3.54 25.47
C THR A 130 2.27 3.08 24.54
N ASP A 131 1.94 1.79 24.52
CA ASP A 131 0.89 1.22 23.70
C ASP A 131 -0.44 1.96 23.91
N LYS A 132 -0.75 2.36 25.15
CA LYS A 132 -1.93 3.19 25.47
C LYS A 132 -1.89 4.58 24.83
N THR A 133 -0.71 5.22 24.74
CA THR A 133 -0.58 6.50 24.02
C THR A 133 -0.70 6.33 22.54
N ASP A 134 -0.24 5.22 21.99
CA ASP A 134 -0.35 4.91 20.57
C ASP A 134 -1.83 4.59 20.20
N ALA A 135 -2.58 3.84 21.03
CA ALA A 135 -4.01 3.63 20.85
C ALA A 135 -4.82 4.96 20.88
N ARG A 136 -4.48 5.89 21.82
CA ARG A 136 -5.09 7.23 21.84
C ARG A 136 -4.79 8.03 20.59
N ALA A 137 -3.54 8.00 20.12
CA ALA A 137 -3.13 8.68 18.90
C ALA A 137 -3.88 8.15 17.66
N LEU A 138 -4.07 6.82 17.56
CA LEU A 138 -4.87 6.20 16.50
C LEU A 138 -6.34 6.62 16.57
N THR A 139 -6.90 6.70 17.79
CA THR A 139 -8.27 7.18 18.00
C THR A 139 -8.44 8.62 17.51
N LEU A 140 -7.54 9.50 17.89
CA LEU A 140 -7.54 10.91 17.49
C LEU A 140 -7.28 11.05 15.98
N TYR A 141 -6.42 10.20 15.40
CA TYR A 141 -6.24 10.16 13.95
C TYR A 141 -7.55 9.88 13.21
N GLY A 142 -8.33 8.92 13.70
CA GLY A 142 -9.66 8.62 13.15
C GLY A 142 -10.57 9.85 13.16
N LEU A 143 -10.65 10.52 14.29
CA LEU A 143 -11.48 11.72 14.49
C LEU A 143 -11.07 12.88 13.58
N GLU A 144 -9.78 13.22 13.55
CA GLU A 144 -9.28 14.39 12.81
C GLU A 144 -9.16 14.16 11.30
N ARG A 145 -8.70 12.97 10.90
CA ARG A 145 -8.40 12.66 9.50
C ARG A 145 -9.53 11.98 8.77
N ARG A 146 -10.49 11.39 9.49
CA ARG A 146 -11.64 10.68 8.95
C ARG A 146 -11.27 9.81 7.76
N PRO A 147 -10.36 8.84 7.94
CA PRO A 147 -9.89 8.01 6.85
C PRO A 147 -11.04 7.20 6.26
N ALA A 148 -10.97 6.93 4.97
CA ALA A 148 -11.92 6.06 4.33
C ALA A 148 -11.82 4.64 4.89
N CYS A 149 -12.96 3.93 4.89
CA CYS A 149 -13.04 2.53 5.28
C CYS A 149 -12.26 1.64 4.31
N ASP A 150 -11.60 0.63 4.85
CA ASP A 150 -10.98 -0.44 4.07
C ASP A 150 -11.97 -1.59 3.86
N GLU A 151 -11.76 -2.38 2.82
CA GLU A 151 -12.54 -3.58 2.53
C GLU A 151 -11.71 -4.83 2.74
N LEU A 152 -12.35 -5.90 3.21
CA LEU A 152 -11.72 -7.21 3.25
C LEU A 152 -11.38 -7.68 1.84
N ILE A 153 -10.17 -8.16 1.68
CA ILE A 153 -9.81 -8.91 0.48
C ILE A 153 -10.44 -10.30 0.54
N SER A 154 -10.90 -10.81 -0.60
CA SER A 154 -11.44 -12.17 -0.64
C SER A 154 -10.39 -13.20 -0.21
N PRO A 155 -10.81 -14.35 0.37
CA PRO A 155 -9.89 -15.41 0.77
C PRO A 155 -9.01 -15.88 -0.38
N GLU A 156 -9.56 -15.98 -1.58
CA GLU A 156 -8.83 -16.40 -2.78
C GLU A 156 -7.76 -15.38 -3.18
N ARG A 157 -8.06 -14.09 -3.06
CA ARG A 157 -7.07 -13.03 -3.30
C ARG A 157 -6.01 -13.01 -2.21
N ALA A 158 -6.36 -13.28 -0.95
CA ALA A 158 -5.41 -13.40 0.14
C ALA A 158 -4.46 -14.58 -0.11
N GLU A 159 -4.99 -15.75 -0.50
CA GLU A 159 -4.20 -16.93 -0.89
C GLU A 159 -3.26 -16.60 -2.06
N LEU A 160 -3.77 -15.94 -3.10
CA LEU A 160 -2.96 -15.53 -4.26
C LEU A 160 -1.80 -14.61 -3.87
N ARG A 161 -2.06 -13.65 -2.97
CA ARG A 161 -1.04 -12.75 -2.41
C ARG A 161 0.03 -13.52 -1.62
N ASP A 162 -0.39 -14.46 -0.78
CA ASP A 162 0.54 -15.25 0.04
C ASP A 162 1.40 -16.18 -0.82
N LEU A 163 0.82 -16.81 -1.85
CA LEU A 163 1.57 -17.60 -2.84
C LEU A 163 2.59 -16.75 -3.60
N SER A 164 2.21 -15.56 -4.03
CA SER A 164 3.12 -14.62 -4.70
C SER A 164 4.31 -14.23 -3.81
N ARG A 165 4.05 -13.99 -2.52
CA ARG A 165 5.07 -13.66 -1.53
C ARG A 165 6.00 -14.84 -1.27
N TYR A 166 5.46 -16.03 -1.12
CA TYR A 166 6.24 -17.24 -0.91
C TYR A 166 7.08 -17.60 -2.14
N ARG A 167 6.51 -17.48 -3.35
CA ARG A 167 7.27 -17.61 -4.59
C ARG A 167 8.48 -16.68 -4.63
N THR A 168 8.31 -15.41 -4.22
CA THR A 168 9.43 -14.46 -4.18
C THR A 168 10.53 -14.93 -3.24
N ALA A 169 10.18 -15.43 -2.05
CA ALA A 169 11.16 -15.99 -1.11
C ALA A 169 11.91 -17.21 -1.69
N LEU A 170 11.20 -18.11 -2.38
CA LEU A 170 11.84 -19.25 -3.04
C LEU A 170 12.81 -18.83 -4.16
N VAL A 171 12.45 -17.82 -4.94
CA VAL A 171 13.35 -17.27 -5.99
C VAL A 171 14.59 -16.64 -5.36
N GLU A 172 14.47 -15.95 -4.24
CA GLU A 172 15.61 -15.40 -3.50
C GLU A 172 16.51 -16.52 -2.97
N MET A 173 15.95 -17.57 -2.36
CA MET A 173 16.68 -18.75 -1.89
C MET A 173 17.43 -19.44 -3.04
N ARG A 174 16.75 -19.66 -4.17
CA ARG A 174 17.36 -20.26 -5.38
C ARG A 174 18.51 -19.42 -5.90
N THR A 175 18.34 -18.10 -5.94
CA THR A 175 19.38 -17.18 -6.41
C THR A 175 20.59 -17.21 -5.48
N ALA A 176 20.37 -17.20 -4.17
CA ALA A 176 21.44 -17.33 -3.19
C ALA A 176 22.20 -18.64 -3.33
N GLU A 177 21.49 -19.76 -3.57
CA GLU A 177 22.13 -21.08 -3.76
C GLU A 177 22.90 -21.16 -5.08
N LYS A 178 22.35 -20.61 -6.18
CA LYS A 178 23.07 -20.49 -7.46
C LYS A 178 24.36 -19.68 -7.34
N ASN A 179 24.33 -18.57 -6.61
CA ASN A 179 25.53 -17.75 -6.36
C ASN A 179 26.57 -18.53 -5.58
N ARG A 180 26.18 -19.21 -4.47
CA ARG A 180 27.10 -20.07 -3.71
C ARG A 180 27.72 -21.17 -4.57
N ALA A 181 26.92 -21.82 -5.43
CA ALA A 181 27.41 -22.86 -6.33
C ALA A 181 28.40 -22.34 -7.38
N GLY A 182 28.24 -21.06 -7.80
CA GLY A 182 29.14 -20.40 -8.75
C GLY A 182 30.48 -19.96 -8.15
N GLU A 183 30.51 -19.66 -6.85
CA GLU A 183 31.69 -19.09 -6.17
C GLU A 183 32.55 -20.16 -5.47
N SER A 184 32.07 -21.39 -5.32
CA SER A 184 32.72 -22.38 -4.45
C SER A 184 33.67 -23.31 -5.17
N ASN A 185 34.89 -23.47 -4.62
CA ASN A 185 35.77 -24.61 -4.83
C ASN A 185 35.32 -25.84 -4.00
N ALA A 186 33.99 -26.06 -3.93
CA ALA A 186 33.38 -27.06 -3.09
C ALA A 186 33.74 -28.50 -3.57
N SER A 187 33.78 -29.45 -2.61
CA SER A 187 33.93 -30.84 -2.91
C SER A 187 32.81 -31.36 -3.83
N PRO A 188 33.03 -32.47 -4.57
CA PRO A 188 32.01 -33.05 -5.46
C PRO A 188 30.68 -33.33 -4.75
N LEU A 189 30.73 -33.80 -3.51
CA LEU A 189 29.52 -34.05 -2.70
C LEU A 189 28.72 -32.75 -2.44
N VAL A 190 29.40 -31.66 -2.04
CA VAL A 190 28.74 -30.37 -1.78
C VAL A 190 28.10 -29.84 -3.06
N ARG A 191 28.79 -29.89 -4.20
CA ARG A 191 28.22 -29.46 -5.49
C ARG A 191 26.98 -30.28 -5.86
N GLN A 192 27.01 -31.60 -5.65
CA GLN A 192 25.85 -32.47 -5.90
C GLN A 192 24.64 -32.07 -5.00
N MET A 193 24.89 -31.78 -3.71
CA MET A 193 23.85 -31.35 -2.79
C MET A 193 23.26 -29.99 -3.20
N GLN A 194 24.09 -29.04 -3.58
CA GLN A 194 23.65 -27.73 -4.08
C GLN A 194 22.79 -27.85 -5.35
N GLN A 195 23.21 -28.66 -6.31
CA GLN A 195 22.43 -28.92 -7.53
C GLN A 195 21.06 -29.55 -7.22
N LYS A 196 21.02 -30.53 -6.29
CA LYS A 196 19.74 -31.15 -5.85
C LYS A 196 18.83 -30.12 -5.18
N HIS A 197 19.39 -29.24 -4.34
CA HIS A 197 18.62 -28.20 -3.67
C HIS A 197 18.07 -27.18 -4.67
N ILE A 198 18.89 -26.70 -5.63
CA ILE A 198 18.43 -25.82 -6.71
C ILE A 198 17.29 -26.46 -7.51
N ALA A 199 17.45 -27.75 -7.90
CA ALA A 199 16.39 -28.45 -8.63
C ALA A 199 15.11 -28.66 -7.80
N GLN A 200 15.21 -28.78 -6.49
CA GLN A 200 14.04 -28.81 -5.61
C GLN A 200 13.34 -27.45 -5.59
N LEU A 201 14.08 -26.35 -5.40
CA LEU A 201 13.53 -24.99 -5.40
C LEU A 201 12.87 -24.65 -6.74
N ASP A 202 13.45 -25.07 -7.88
CA ASP A 202 12.84 -24.87 -9.19
C ASP A 202 11.47 -25.57 -9.28
N ARG A 203 11.35 -26.83 -8.83
CA ARG A 203 10.08 -27.58 -8.81
C ARG A 203 9.03 -26.93 -7.88
N GLU A 204 9.45 -26.42 -6.73
CA GLU A 204 8.54 -25.74 -5.80
C GLU A 204 8.02 -24.43 -6.40
N ILE A 205 8.89 -23.66 -7.06
CA ILE A 205 8.51 -22.43 -7.78
C ILE A 205 7.49 -22.75 -8.88
N GLU A 206 7.74 -23.73 -9.72
CA GLU A 206 6.81 -24.15 -10.78
C GLU A 206 5.45 -24.57 -10.22
N ARG A 207 5.43 -25.32 -9.13
CA ARG A 207 4.19 -25.74 -8.46
C ARG A 207 3.38 -24.56 -7.95
N ILE A 208 4.04 -23.56 -7.37
CA ILE A 208 3.37 -22.34 -6.87
C ILE A 208 2.87 -21.50 -8.03
N GLU A 209 3.67 -21.33 -9.09
CA GLU A 209 3.25 -20.60 -10.28
C GLU A 209 2.01 -21.23 -10.92
N ALA A 210 1.99 -22.57 -11.06
CA ALA A 210 0.81 -23.30 -11.55
C ALA A 210 -0.43 -23.06 -10.67
N LYS A 211 -0.26 -23.03 -9.35
CA LYS A 211 -1.36 -22.73 -8.41
C LYS A 211 -1.83 -21.28 -8.52
N MET A 212 -0.91 -20.34 -8.68
CA MET A 212 -1.25 -18.93 -8.93
C MET A 212 -2.04 -18.74 -10.21
N HIS A 213 -1.64 -19.42 -11.31
CA HIS A 213 -2.39 -19.45 -12.57
C HIS A 213 -3.80 -20.03 -12.42
N GLN A 214 -3.96 -21.06 -11.59
CA GLN A 214 -5.28 -21.64 -11.32
C GLN A 214 -6.17 -20.71 -10.51
N LEU A 215 -5.61 -20.04 -9.48
CA LEU A 215 -6.37 -19.16 -8.60
C LEU A 215 -6.80 -17.86 -9.30
N ILE A 216 -5.93 -17.23 -10.09
CA ILE A 216 -6.27 -15.98 -10.75
C ILE A 216 -7.49 -16.14 -11.68
N ARG A 217 -7.65 -17.30 -12.32
CA ARG A 217 -8.81 -17.62 -13.17
C ARG A 217 -10.13 -17.66 -12.41
N LYS A 218 -10.09 -17.86 -11.08
CA LYS A 218 -11.27 -17.84 -10.21
C LYS A 218 -11.62 -16.42 -9.71
N LEU A 219 -10.81 -15.43 -10.07
CA LEU A 219 -10.99 -14.03 -9.69
C LEU A 219 -11.35 -13.20 -10.93
N PRO A 220 -12.65 -13.14 -11.31
CA PRO A 220 -13.11 -12.50 -12.55
C PRO A 220 -12.75 -11.01 -12.60
N ASP A 221 -12.59 -10.36 -11.45
CA ASP A 221 -12.25 -8.94 -11.38
C ASP A 221 -10.74 -8.68 -11.60
N LEU A 222 -9.88 -9.65 -11.29
CA LEU A 222 -8.42 -9.50 -11.35
C LEU A 222 -7.77 -10.21 -12.54
N HIS A 223 -8.38 -11.26 -13.05
CA HIS A 223 -7.82 -12.03 -14.17
C HIS A 223 -7.66 -11.19 -15.44
N PRO A 224 -8.69 -10.44 -15.92
CA PRO A 224 -8.55 -9.58 -17.09
C PRO A 224 -7.47 -8.51 -16.90
N ASP A 225 -7.37 -7.94 -15.70
CA ASP A 225 -6.36 -6.94 -15.38
C ASP A 225 -4.94 -7.52 -15.46
N ALA A 226 -4.75 -8.76 -15.00
CA ALA A 226 -3.47 -9.47 -15.12
C ALA A 226 -3.11 -9.73 -16.60
N GLU A 227 -4.05 -10.09 -17.46
CA GLU A 227 -3.83 -10.27 -18.90
C GLU A 227 -3.46 -8.96 -19.61
N LEU A 228 -4.07 -7.85 -19.22
CA LEU A 228 -3.73 -6.53 -19.74
C LEU A 228 -2.30 -6.13 -19.34
N ILE A 229 -1.92 -6.39 -18.09
CA ILE A 229 -0.57 -6.08 -17.59
C ILE A 229 0.49 -6.97 -18.25
N ASP A 230 0.20 -8.25 -18.45
CA ASP A 230 1.08 -9.21 -19.15
C ASP A 230 1.36 -8.80 -20.59
N SER A 231 0.44 -8.10 -21.23
CA SER A 231 0.65 -7.62 -22.61
C SER A 231 1.81 -6.62 -22.75
N ILE A 232 2.33 -6.06 -21.64
CA ILE A 232 3.46 -5.13 -21.65
C ILE A 232 4.77 -5.90 -21.88
N TYR A 233 5.48 -5.61 -22.92
CA TYR A 233 6.77 -6.23 -23.21
C TYR A 233 7.76 -6.02 -22.05
N GLY A 234 8.28 -7.12 -21.53
CA GLY A 234 9.14 -7.17 -20.35
C GLY A 234 8.43 -7.39 -19.02
N VAL A 235 7.11 -7.58 -19.05
CA VAL A 235 6.31 -7.99 -17.87
C VAL A 235 5.74 -9.38 -18.13
N GLY A 236 6.12 -10.38 -17.31
CA GLY A 236 5.58 -11.72 -17.44
C GLY A 236 4.30 -11.90 -16.64
N PHE A 237 3.45 -12.87 -17.03
CA PHE A 237 2.13 -13.11 -16.42
C PHE A 237 2.18 -13.36 -14.90
N VAL A 238 3.17 -14.10 -14.42
CA VAL A 238 3.37 -14.30 -12.97
C VAL A 238 3.61 -12.99 -12.22
N THR A 239 4.34 -12.07 -12.85
CA THR A 239 4.54 -10.73 -12.27
C THR A 239 3.25 -9.90 -12.33
N ALA A 240 2.50 -10.01 -13.42
CA ALA A 240 1.18 -9.37 -13.55
C ALA A 240 0.23 -9.85 -12.43
N ILE A 241 0.17 -11.17 -12.19
CA ILE A 241 -0.59 -11.75 -11.07
C ILE A 241 -0.11 -11.17 -9.73
N ALA A 242 1.20 -11.09 -9.50
CA ALA A 242 1.74 -10.53 -8.26
C ALA A 242 1.34 -9.06 -8.06
N VAL A 243 1.34 -8.27 -9.13
CA VAL A 243 0.93 -6.85 -9.09
C VAL A 243 -0.55 -6.72 -8.72
N VAL A 244 -1.45 -7.48 -9.36
CA VAL A 244 -2.88 -7.40 -9.05
C VAL A 244 -3.24 -8.02 -7.69
N ALA A 245 -2.52 -9.05 -7.25
CA ALA A 245 -2.70 -9.63 -5.92
C ALA A 245 -2.37 -8.63 -4.80
N GLU A 246 -1.25 -7.89 -4.93
CA GLU A 246 -0.82 -6.91 -3.94
C GLU A 246 -1.60 -5.58 -4.03
N LEU A 247 -1.82 -5.08 -5.24
CA LEU A 247 -2.48 -3.78 -5.44
C LEU A 247 -4.00 -3.89 -5.46
N GLY A 248 -4.59 -5.01 -5.89
CA GLY A 248 -6.01 -5.14 -6.16
C GLY A 248 -6.46 -4.33 -7.36
N ASP A 249 -7.69 -3.81 -7.31
CA ASP A 249 -8.20 -2.98 -8.40
C ASP A 249 -7.37 -1.69 -8.55
N LEU A 250 -6.70 -1.56 -9.70
CA LEU A 250 -5.87 -0.40 -10.02
C LEU A 250 -6.71 0.85 -10.34
N ARG A 251 -8.00 0.70 -10.64
CA ARG A 251 -8.94 1.80 -10.95
C ARG A 251 -9.19 2.69 -9.74
N ARG A 252 -9.06 2.15 -8.51
CA ARG A 252 -9.17 2.92 -7.25
C ARG A 252 -8.15 4.06 -7.11
N PHE A 253 -7.04 4.01 -7.83
CA PHE A 253 -6.08 5.10 -7.86
C PHE A 253 -6.51 6.14 -8.90
N HIS A 254 -7.20 7.19 -8.51
CA HIS A 254 -7.69 8.21 -9.43
C HIS A 254 -6.59 8.94 -10.22
N ARG A 255 -5.38 9.02 -9.68
CA ARG A 255 -4.23 9.71 -10.30
C ARG A 255 -3.00 8.83 -10.32
N ALA A 256 -2.22 8.88 -11.41
CA ALA A 256 -0.97 8.14 -11.57
C ALA A 256 0.05 8.37 -10.43
N ARG A 257 0.05 9.56 -9.83
CA ARG A 257 0.92 9.86 -8.69
C ARG A 257 0.52 9.10 -7.41
N GLN A 258 -0.74 8.73 -7.25
CA GLN A 258 -1.21 8.00 -6.06
C GLN A 258 -0.67 6.57 -6.05
N ILE A 259 -0.77 5.85 -7.16
CA ILE A 259 -0.22 4.49 -7.24
C ILE A 259 1.32 4.50 -7.12
N ALA A 260 2.00 5.50 -7.71
CA ALA A 260 3.44 5.64 -7.57
C ALA A 260 3.87 5.95 -6.12
N ALA A 261 3.08 6.76 -5.39
CA ALA A 261 3.30 7.03 -3.98
C ALA A 261 3.06 5.79 -3.11
N PHE A 262 1.99 5.04 -3.41
CA PHE A 262 1.64 3.81 -2.70
C PHE A 262 2.76 2.76 -2.77
N VAL A 263 3.39 2.59 -3.93
CA VAL A 263 4.52 1.67 -4.13
C VAL A 263 5.85 2.27 -3.65
N GLY A 264 5.89 3.58 -3.37
CA GLY A 264 7.12 4.28 -2.94
C GLY A 264 8.07 4.62 -4.09
N LEU A 265 7.55 4.73 -5.32
CA LEU A 265 8.29 5.14 -6.52
C LEU A 265 8.19 6.65 -6.79
N CYS A 266 8.07 7.45 -5.74
CA CYS A 266 8.08 8.90 -5.82
C CYS A 266 9.42 9.47 -5.39
N PRO A 267 9.91 10.53 -6.04
CA PRO A 267 11.06 11.26 -5.54
C PRO A 267 10.69 11.95 -4.22
N ARG A 268 11.54 11.81 -3.21
CA ARG A 268 11.48 12.56 -1.96
C ARG A 268 12.50 13.68 -2.02
N THR A 269 12.02 14.90 -2.12
CA THR A 269 12.86 16.11 -2.05
C THR A 269 12.74 16.68 -0.65
N ILE A 270 13.86 16.84 0.03
CA ILE A 270 13.96 17.54 1.31
C ILE A 270 14.64 18.86 1.00
N ARG A 271 14.00 19.97 1.26
CA ARG A 271 14.58 21.31 1.16
C ARG A 271 14.31 22.03 2.47
N SER A 272 15.34 22.53 3.11
CA SER A 272 15.21 23.33 4.32
C SER A 272 16.14 24.55 4.19
N GLY A 273 15.53 25.70 4.11
CA GLY A 273 16.25 26.96 3.91
C GLY A 273 17.05 27.02 2.60
N SER A 274 18.02 27.92 2.55
CA SER A 274 18.91 28.13 1.39
C SER A 274 20.13 27.18 1.35
N SER A 275 20.44 26.52 2.49
CA SER A 275 21.69 25.75 2.64
C SER A 275 21.55 24.22 2.56
N VAL A 276 20.33 23.66 2.74
CA VAL A 276 20.15 22.21 2.75
C VAL A 276 19.49 21.74 1.47
N HIS A 277 20.28 21.23 0.52
CA HIS A 277 19.83 20.67 -0.75
C HIS A 277 20.35 19.23 -0.93
N PRO A 278 19.88 18.25 -0.14
CA PRO A 278 20.31 16.87 -0.33
C PRO A 278 19.84 16.33 -1.68
N LYS A 279 20.63 15.42 -2.26
CA LYS A 279 20.24 14.74 -3.51
C LYS A 279 18.87 14.07 -3.33
N THR A 280 17.95 14.33 -4.27
CA THR A 280 16.63 13.71 -4.31
C THR A 280 16.79 12.18 -4.35
N ARG A 281 16.12 11.49 -3.44
CA ARG A 281 16.11 10.03 -3.35
C ARG A 281 14.70 9.49 -3.57
N MET A 282 14.59 8.22 -3.95
CA MET A 282 13.30 7.53 -3.99
C MET A 282 12.72 7.42 -2.58
N SER A 283 11.42 7.66 -2.43
CA SER A 283 10.72 7.67 -1.15
C SER A 283 10.86 6.35 -0.39
N LYS A 284 10.78 5.22 -1.11
CA LYS A 284 10.76 3.85 -0.55
C LYS A 284 9.65 3.62 0.50
N ALA A 285 8.76 4.58 0.72
CA ALA A 285 7.60 4.46 1.59
C ALA A 285 6.50 3.66 0.86
N GLY A 286 6.46 2.36 1.04
CA GLY A 286 5.54 1.43 0.38
C GLY A 286 6.09 0.01 0.34
N GLU A 287 5.39 -0.91 -0.32
CA GLU A 287 5.71 -2.33 -0.32
C GLU A 287 7.05 -2.62 -1.03
N PRO A 288 8.08 -3.12 -0.33
CA PRO A 288 9.39 -3.40 -0.92
C PRO A 288 9.35 -4.47 -2.01
N ARG A 289 8.49 -5.48 -1.85
CA ARG A 289 8.36 -6.61 -2.80
C ARG A 289 7.88 -6.14 -4.16
N LEU A 290 6.87 -5.25 -4.20
CA LEU A 290 6.41 -4.65 -5.45
C LEU A 290 7.52 -3.86 -6.15
N ARG A 291 8.35 -3.15 -5.39
CA ARG A 291 9.50 -2.43 -5.98
C ARG A 291 10.53 -3.38 -6.56
N ALA A 292 10.80 -4.52 -5.90
CA ALA A 292 11.71 -5.54 -6.41
C ALA A 292 11.18 -6.18 -7.70
N LEU A 293 9.89 -6.52 -7.75
CA LEU A 293 9.23 -7.02 -8.96
C LEU A 293 9.31 -6.00 -10.11
N LEU A 294 8.95 -4.75 -9.83
CA LEU A 294 9.01 -3.68 -10.85
C LEU A 294 10.44 -3.38 -11.30
N TYR A 295 11.44 -3.56 -10.44
CA TYR A 295 12.85 -3.47 -10.83
C TYR A 295 13.21 -4.54 -11.87
N MET A 296 12.82 -5.78 -11.64
CA MET A 296 13.04 -6.87 -12.60
C MET A 296 12.30 -6.64 -13.91
N CYS A 297 11.03 -6.19 -13.84
CA CYS A 297 10.28 -5.80 -15.03
C CYS A 297 10.97 -4.66 -15.80
N ALA A 298 11.44 -3.64 -15.08
CA ALA A 298 12.12 -2.51 -15.71
C ALA A 298 13.41 -2.96 -16.41
N THR A 299 14.20 -3.83 -15.79
CA THR A 299 15.41 -4.38 -16.38
C THR A 299 15.10 -5.18 -17.65
N SER A 300 14.09 -6.05 -17.62
CA SER A 300 13.61 -6.81 -18.78
C SER A 300 13.05 -5.88 -19.87
N ALA A 301 12.29 -4.85 -19.48
CA ALA A 301 11.72 -3.90 -20.42
C ALA A 301 12.75 -3.03 -21.14
N LEU A 302 13.95 -2.81 -20.58
CA LEU A 302 15.03 -2.12 -21.30
C LEU A 302 15.51 -2.92 -22.51
N VAL A 303 15.35 -4.23 -22.50
CA VAL A 303 15.72 -5.11 -23.61
C VAL A 303 14.56 -5.28 -24.61
N HIS A 304 13.35 -5.47 -24.10
CA HIS A 304 12.22 -5.94 -24.91
C HIS A 304 11.19 -4.85 -25.24
N ASN A 305 11.22 -3.70 -24.57
CA ASN A 305 10.24 -2.64 -24.74
C ASN A 305 10.87 -1.35 -25.27
N PRO A 306 10.67 -1.01 -26.55
CA PRO A 306 11.28 0.17 -27.17
C PRO A 306 10.94 1.49 -26.45
N HIS A 307 9.70 1.65 -26.01
CA HIS A 307 9.28 2.85 -25.29
C HIS A 307 10.00 3.02 -23.94
N MET A 308 10.17 1.93 -23.20
CA MET A 308 10.88 1.98 -21.92
C MET A 308 12.37 2.22 -22.11
N LYS A 309 12.95 1.61 -23.14
CA LYS A 309 14.34 1.87 -23.55
C LYS A 309 14.54 3.34 -23.92
N GLN A 310 13.69 3.90 -24.77
CA GLN A 310 13.76 5.32 -25.17
C GLN A 310 13.70 6.27 -23.96
N VAL A 311 12.83 5.98 -22.98
CA VAL A 311 12.76 6.78 -21.74
C VAL A 311 14.05 6.70 -20.95
N TYR A 312 14.62 5.51 -20.84
CA TYR A 312 15.87 5.27 -20.14
C TYR A 312 17.03 6.02 -20.84
N ASP A 313 17.20 5.82 -22.14
CA ASP A 313 18.28 6.44 -22.94
C ASP A 313 18.21 7.97 -22.88
N ARG A 314 17.01 8.55 -22.97
CA ARG A 314 16.81 10.00 -22.81
C ARG A 314 17.25 10.53 -21.44
N LEU A 315 16.95 9.77 -20.36
CA LEU A 315 17.30 10.18 -19.00
C LEU A 315 18.80 10.05 -18.72
N THR A 316 19.44 9.02 -19.25
CA THR A 316 20.90 8.83 -19.13
C THR A 316 21.66 9.85 -19.96
N ALA A 317 21.19 10.16 -21.17
CA ALA A 317 21.74 11.26 -22.01
C ALA A 317 21.60 12.63 -21.30
N ALA A 318 20.55 12.83 -20.50
CA ALA A 318 20.38 14.02 -19.66
C ALA A 318 21.18 13.97 -18.34
N GLY A 319 22.17 13.07 -18.20
CA GLY A 319 23.09 12.99 -17.07
C GLY A 319 22.51 12.30 -15.81
N LYS A 320 21.38 11.59 -15.89
CA LYS A 320 20.87 10.78 -14.76
C LYS A 320 21.69 9.51 -14.61
N THR A 321 21.94 9.12 -13.35
CA THR A 321 22.58 7.84 -13.06
C THR A 321 21.71 6.67 -13.50
N HIS A 322 22.30 5.53 -13.83
CA HIS A 322 21.62 4.27 -14.19
C HIS A 322 20.45 3.97 -13.25
N MET A 323 20.68 3.92 -11.93
CA MET A 323 19.65 3.63 -10.93
C MET A 323 18.52 4.67 -10.88
N SER A 324 18.84 5.94 -11.14
CA SER A 324 17.83 7.00 -11.21
C SER A 324 16.95 6.87 -12.45
N ALA A 325 17.55 6.57 -13.60
CA ALA A 325 16.83 6.33 -14.85
C ALA A 325 15.96 5.08 -14.75
N LEU A 326 16.49 3.98 -14.19
CA LEU A 326 15.77 2.74 -13.98
C LEU A 326 14.57 2.94 -13.03
N GLY A 327 14.74 3.70 -11.95
CA GLY A 327 13.63 4.06 -11.06
C GLY A 327 12.52 4.86 -11.74
N ALA A 328 12.86 5.69 -12.73
CA ALA A 328 11.87 6.39 -13.55
C ALA A 328 11.13 5.41 -14.50
N VAL A 329 11.83 4.42 -15.07
CA VAL A 329 11.23 3.35 -15.89
C VAL A 329 10.27 2.52 -15.04
N MET A 330 10.66 2.09 -13.84
CA MET A 330 9.79 1.38 -12.90
C MET A 330 8.47 2.15 -12.65
N ARG A 331 8.58 3.44 -12.37
CA ARG A 331 7.42 4.30 -12.19
C ARG A 331 6.56 4.39 -13.46
N LYS A 332 7.18 4.51 -14.63
CA LYS A 332 6.47 4.60 -15.91
C LYS A 332 5.74 3.30 -16.23
N LEU A 333 6.37 2.13 -15.98
CA LEU A 333 5.72 0.82 -16.11
C LEU A 333 4.50 0.70 -15.20
N LEU A 334 4.62 1.07 -13.94
CA LEU A 334 3.49 1.02 -12.99
C LEU A 334 2.32 1.93 -13.45
N VAL A 335 2.62 3.13 -13.95
CA VAL A 335 1.61 4.05 -14.49
C VAL A 335 0.99 3.48 -15.76
N LEU A 336 1.77 2.81 -16.61
CA LEU A 336 1.29 2.14 -17.82
C LEU A 336 0.35 0.97 -17.46
N MET A 337 0.74 0.11 -16.51
CA MET A 337 -0.13 -0.98 -16.00
C MET A 337 -1.51 -0.45 -15.59
N ARG A 338 -1.53 0.63 -14.80
CA ARG A 338 -2.77 1.29 -14.41
C ARG A 338 -3.55 1.83 -15.62
N ALA A 339 -2.87 2.44 -16.59
CA ALA A 339 -3.53 3.02 -17.77
C ALA A 339 -4.20 1.94 -18.62
N LEU A 340 -3.56 0.78 -18.82
CA LEU A 340 -4.12 -0.34 -19.55
C LEU A 340 -5.36 -0.93 -18.84
N VAL A 341 -5.27 -1.09 -17.52
CA VAL A 341 -6.42 -1.58 -16.71
C VAL A 341 -7.61 -0.62 -16.79
N ILE A 342 -7.38 0.70 -16.79
CA ILE A 342 -8.47 1.69 -16.90
C ILE A 342 -9.07 1.72 -18.31
N SER A 343 -8.23 1.64 -19.35
CA SER A 343 -8.68 1.69 -20.74
C SER A 343 -9.27 0.36 -21.22
N GLY A 344 -8.95 -0.77 -20.57
CA GLY A 344 -9.32 -2.11 -21.04
C GLY A 344 -8.59 -2.53 -22.32
N GLN A 345 -7.53 -1.81 -22.72
CA GLN A 345 -6.82 -2.07 -23.97
C GLN A 345 -5.48 -2.75 -23.69
N ARG A 346 -5.09 -3.69 -24.55
CA ARG A 346 -3.77 -4.31 -24.52
C ARG A 346 -2.68 -3.31 -24.92
N TYR A 347 -1.48 -3.53 -24.44
CA TYR A 347 -0.32 -2.73 -24.80
C TYR A 347 -0.04 -2.82 -26.31
N GLN A 348 0.13 -1.66 -26.94
CA GLN A 348 0.49 -1.53 -28.35
C GLN A 348 1.84 -0.79 -28.43
N PRO A 349 2.91 -1.44 -28.94
CA PRO A 349 4.23 -0.84 -29.02
C PRO A 349 4.27 0.36 -29.98
N ASP A 350 3.38 0.41 -30.96
CA ASP A 350 3.31 1.46 -31.97
C ASP A 350 2.38 2.63 -31.60
N TYR A 351 1.79 2.58 -30.39
CA TYR A 351 0.96 3.67 -29.89
C TYR A 351 1.81 4.91 -29.62
N GLN A 352 1.76 5.86 -30.54
CA GLN A 352 2.22 7.22 -30.27
C GLN A 352 1.11 7.95 -29.52
N PRO A 353 1.30 8.33 -28.24
CA PRO A 353 0.32 9.16 -27.56
C PRO A 353 0.17 10.45 -28.36
N CYS A 354 -1.05 10.71 -28.81
CA CYS A 354 -1.39 12.00 -29.42
C CYS A 354 -0.85 13.10 -28.50
N ALA A 355 -0.03 13.99 -29.04
CA ALA A 355 0.57 15.07 -28.27
C ALA A 355 -0.57 15.82 -27.56
N ILE A 356 -0.61 15.74 -26.24
CA ILE A 356 -1.54 16.56 -25.46
C ILE A 356 -1.20 18.00 -25.82
N PRO A 357 -2.12 18.77 -26.41
CA PRO A 357 -1.83 20.15 -26.74
C PRO A 357 -1.38 20.83 -25.45
N GLN A 358 -0.16 21.34 -25.45
CA GLN A 358 0.33 22.14 -24.34
C GLN A 358 -0.62 23.33 -24.25
N LYS A 359 -1.44 23.38 -23.18
CA LYS A 359 -2.13 24.60 -22.82
C LYS A 359 -1.05 25.67 -22.68
N ASN A 360 -1.00 26.57 -23.65
CA ASN A 360 -0.21 27.79 -23.57
C ASN A 360 -0.58 28.47 -22.25
N LEU A 361 0.29 28.34 -21.25
CA LEU A 361 0.30 29.26 -20.11
C LEU A 361 0.66 30.61 -20.70
N GLY A 362 -0.37 31.42 -20.93
CA GLY A 362 -0.26 32.77 -21.44
C GLY A 362 0.81 33.53 -20.64
N LYS A 363 1.86 33.91 -21.35
CA LYS A 363 2.73 34.99 -20.91
C LYS A 363 1.85 36.24 -20.84
N THR A 364 1.51 36.65 -19.64
CA THR A 364 0.96 37.99 -19.39
C THR A 364 2.05 39.01 -19.78
N THR A 365 1.94 39.55 -20.98
CA THR A 365 2.68 40.73 -21.38
C THR A 365 2.15 41.90 -20.56
N THR A 366 2.94 42.37 -19.63
CA THR A 366 2.76 43.65 -18.97
C THR A 366 2.98 44.76 -20.00
N THR A 367 1.91 45.33 -20.51
CA THR A 367 1.96 46.51 -21.32
C THR A 367 2.17 47.71 -20.39
N THR A 368 3.36 48.23 -20.37
CA THR A 368 3.72 49.53 -19.81
C THR A 368 2.96 50.59 -20.57
N GLY A 369 2.05 51.31 -19.88
CA GLY A 369 1.35 52.43 -20.46
C GLY A 369 2.30 53.62 -20.66
N GLU A 370 2.47 54.05 -21.90
CA GLU A 370 2.95 55.37 -22.22
C GLU A 370 1.85 56.40 -21.95
N LYS A 371 2.21 57.39 -21.15
CA LYS A 371 1.48 58.65 -21.02
C LYS A 371 1.76 59.48 -22.26
N CYS A 372 0.73 59.86 -22.99
CA CYS A 372 0.74 61.02 -23.85
C CYS A 372 0.03 62.20 -23.18
N ALA A 373 0.62 63.33 -23.34
CA ALA A 373 0.29 64.64 -22.85
C ALA A 373 -1.13 65.13 -23.21
#